data_fee2e096151a622672461a97efd47d9d
#
_entry.id   fee2e096151a622672461a97efd47d9d
#
_cell.length_a   1.000
_cell.length_b   1.000
_cell.length_c   1.000
_cell.angle_alpha   90.00
_cell.angle_beta   90.00
_cell.angle_gamma   90.00
#
_symmetry.space_group_name_H-M   'P 1'
#
loop_
_entity.id
_entity.type
_entity.pdbx_description
1 polymer ?
#
loop_
_entity_poly.entity_id
_entity_poly.type
_entity_poly.pdbx_seq_one_letter_code
_entity_poly.pdbx_strand_id
1 'polypeptide(L)'
;MYPVSSGFLNAVKANNRKYYWTGKITTTAGTVYNFDQEDMVKGSGYITSQCCGSTEIELGTVYAAEMGISLFSEINRYTLEDAKVELFYHLQVAGGSYETIPMGIFEVSEANRKAKCLEIKAYDYMVRFEKAFTSLEAIGNAYDFMVLCSTACDVDLAQSRAMIEAMPNGSENLSIYSDNDIETYRDILFYVGQVLGGFFVINRAGELELRKYGDQPVLVVERKHRFTSSFSDFITRYTAVSSTNLRTQIAEYYALEPDDGLTMNLGVNPLLQFGLEETRRQLCENILNDLSVVNYVPFDSDTIGNPALDVGDILSFTGGQADATKIACITSNGIKIGGRQTIKCVGKNPKLSQAKSKNDKNISGLLAQIEAGKIGIHTFTNASAFTVGNVDTKIISIEFATTEANHAQFFGQVIVDVTAQPVTKSATASGNVVIPSVAVDEPEPLDPDNPEVIGNTEEQTVTVSLPLSWTEDGHADVIFSFEFNNQMIPVHYPQENWHSGRHTILLYYPIEDVIPNFTNIFNVYMRCEGGTAAVDTGMCIASISGQSMGASAAWDGRIDVEEYIDLFRIGNGSQTDRLQVKAFTESDVWEIKETVKRFYSDVKSGRTAVGGFAMPVDVPGSNS
;
A
#
# COMPACT_ATOMS: atom_id res chain seq x y z
N MET A 1 0.26 13.10 26.64
CA MET A 1 0.73 14.04 27.72
C MET A 1 2.08 13.54 28.23
N TYR A 2 3.05 14.43 28.34
CA TYR A 2 4.36 14.10 28.91
C TYR A 2 4.19 13.54 30.34
N PRO A 3 4.88 12.46 30.70
CA PRO A 3 4.76 11.85 32.01
C PRO A 3 5.28 12.78 33.12
N VAL A 4 4.41 13.13 34.06
CA VAL A 4 4.70 14.01 35.21
C VAL A 4 4.11 13.44 36.50
N SER A 5 4.62 13.88 37.64
CA SER A 5 4.11 13.46 38.93
C SER A 5 2.70 14.00 39.20
N SER A 6 1.97 13.35 40.09
CA SER A 6 0.71 13.88 40.63
C SER A 6 0.90 15.22 41.35
N GLY A 7 2.08 15.43 41.97
CA GLY A 7 2.47 16.69 42.54
C GLY A 7 2.53 17.83 41.52
N PHE A 8 3.10 17.56 40.34
CA PHE A 8 3.10 18.50 39.23
C PHE A 8 1.68 18.83 38.76
N LEU A 9 0.85 17.83 38.54
CA LEU A 9 -0.54 18.03 38.08
C LEU A 9 -1.38 18.84 39.07
N ASN A 10 -1.11 18.73 40.36
CA ASN A 10 -1.75 19.56 41.38
C ASN A 10 -1.19 20.97 41.39
N ALA A 11 0.12 21.13 41.29
CA ALA A 11 0.79 22.43 41.30
C ALA A 11 0.44 23.27 40.06
N VAL A 12 0.34 22.65 38.89
CA VAL A 12 -0.01 23.33 37.63
C VAL A 12 -1.44 23.86 37.62
N LYS A 13 -2.35 23.29 38.40
CA LYS A 13 -3.74 23.74 38.57
C LYS A 13 -3.90 24.84 39.63
N ALA A 14 -2.84 25.12 40.42
CA ALA A 14 -2.91 26.10 41.49
C ALA A 14 -2.99 27.55 40.96
N ASN A 15 -3.78 28.42 41.64
CA ASN A 15 -3.89 29.82 41.25
C ASN A 15 -2.57 30.59 41.42
N ASN A 16 -1.73 30.17 42.33
CA ASN A 16 -0.42 30.76 42.57
C ASN A 16 0.67 29.70 42.32
N ARG A 17 1.29 29.75 41.16
CA ARG A 17 2.37 28.85 40.73
C ARG A 17 3.70 29.54 40.80
N LYS A 18 4.72 28.87 41.33
CA LYS A 18 6.10 29.30 41.19
C LYS A 18 6.78 28.47 40.14
N TYR A 19 7.20 29.11 39.08
CA TYR A 19 7.87 28.47 37.95
C TYR A 19 8.89 29.41 37.33
N TYR A 20 9.82 28.83 36.62
CA TYR A 20 10.78 29.55 35.78
C TYR A 20 11.16 28.71 34.56
N TRP A 21 11.76 29.39 33.60
CA TRP A 21 12.25 28.80 32.39
C TRP A 21 13.76 28.87 32.31
N THR A 22 14.41 27.83 31.74
CA THR A 22 15.81 27.85 31.37
C THR A 22 15.95 27.30 29.94
N GLY A 23 17.09 27.57 29.33
CA GLY A 23 17.42 27.00 28.05
C GLY A 23 18.90 26.88 27.82
N LYS A 24 19.23 26.15 26.81
CA LYS A 24 20.61 25.90 26.38
C LYS A 24 20.70 25.99 24.88
N ILE A 25 21.67 26.73 24.37
CA ILE A 25 22.00 26.76 22.94
C ILE A 25 23.35 26.06 22.78
N THR A 26 23.40 25.04 21.93
CA THR A 26 24.63 24.34 21.58
C THR A 26 24.93 24.58 20.11
N THR A 27 26.03 25.24 19.80
CA THR A 27 26.44 25.50 18.41
C THR A 27 26.96 24.24 17.73
N THR A 28 27.02 24.24 16.42
CA THR A 28 27.63 23.15 15.63
C THR A 28 29.10 22.92 15.98
N ALA A 29 29.80 23.95 16.47
CA ALA A 29 31.17 23.84 16.99
C ALA A 29 31.25 23.29 18.43
N GLY A 30 30.12 22.94 19.06
CA GLY A 30 30.05 22.38 20.41
C GLY A 30 30.10 23.45 21.54
N THR A 31 30.06 24.74 21.23
CA THR A 31 30.00 25.80 22.27
C THR A 31 28.59 25.81 22.86
N VAL A 32 28.53 25.81 24.19
CA VAL A 32 27.26 25.81 24.94
C VAL A 32 27.03 27.18 25.59
N TYR A 33 25.86 27.76 25.33
CA TYR A 33 25.37 28.98 26.00
C TYR A 33 24.12 28.64 26.80
N ASN A 34 24.18 28.76 28.11
CA ASN A 34 23.00 28.62 28.95
C ASN A 34 22.34 29.99 29.12
N PHE A 35 21.02 30.01 29.23
CA PHE A 35 20.24 31.19 29.49
C PHE A 35 19.05 30.85 30.40
N ASP A 36 18.57 31.83 31.10
CA ASP A 36 17.42 31.70 31.99
C ASP A 36 16.34 32.75 31.68
N GLN A 37 15.32 32.79 32.51
CA GLN A 37 14.17 33.68 32.32
C GLN A 37 14.55 35.17 32.40
N GLU A 38 15.66 35.54 33.05
CA GLU A 38 16.12 36.93 33.15
C GLU A 38 16.78 37.40 31.86
N ASP A 39 17.40 36.47 31.12
CA ASP A 39 17.96 36.72 29.79
C ASP A 39 16.89 36.86 28.71
N MET A 40 15.69 36.35 28.96
CA MET A 40 14.59 36.35 27.97
C MET A 40 13.87 37.69 27.92
N VAL A 41 13.64 38.20 26.72
CA VAL A 41 12.76 39.37 26.52
C VAL A 41 11.34 38.98 26.90
N LYS A 42 10.75 39.66 27.85
CA LYS A 42 9.43 39.33 28.39
C LYS A 42 8.36 39.27 27.29
N GLY A 43 7.68 38.13 27.19
CA GLY A 43 6.58 37.90 26.24
C GLY A 43 7.02 37.56 24.81
N SER A 44 8.33 37.43 24.54
CA SER A 44 8.84 37.06 23.21
C SER A 44 8.83 35.57 22.96
N GLY A 45 8.90 34.75 24.03
CA GLY A 45 9.06 33.31 23.90
C GLY A 45 7.74 32.59 23.60
N TYR A 46 7.77 31.68 22.65
CA TYR A 46 6.64 30.79 22.33
C TYR A 46 7.12 29.43 21.78
N ILE A 47 6.26 28.45 21.93
CA ILE A 47 6.36 27.14 21.25
C ILE A 47 4.98 26.85 20.66
N THR A 48 4.93 26.49 19.39
CA THR A 48 3.70 26.08 18.71
C THR A 48 3.88 24.73 18.05
N SER A 49 2.91 23.86 18.23
CA SER A 49 2.85 22.54 17.57
C SER A 49 1.44 22.25 17.09
N GLN A 50 1.32 21.49 16.05
CA GLN A 50 0.03 21.06 15.50
C GLN A 50 0.15 19.68 14.86
N CYS A 51 -0.96 18.94 14.81
CA CYS A 51 -1.06 17.65 14.13
C CYS A 51 -2.12 17.64 13.02
N CYS A 52 -2.79 18.74 12.78
CA CYS A 52 -3.76 18.90 11.70
C CYS A 52 -3.64 20.30 11.11
N GLY A 53 -4.17 20.49 9.92
CA GLY A 53 -4.40 21.81 9.36
C GLY A 53 -5.44 22.61 10.14
N SER A 54 -5.98 23.66 9.54
CA SER A 54 -6.85 24.62 10.24
C SER A 54 -8.34 24.21 10.27
N THR A 55 -8.76 23.19 9.54
CA THR A 55 -10.19 22.96 9.29
C THR A 55 -10.71 21.57 9.66
N GLU A 56 -9.90 20.55 9.62
CA GLU A 56 -10.32 19.16 9.82
C GLU A 56 -9.25 18.29 10.45
N ILE A 57 -9.65 17.14 10.98
CA ILE A 57 -8.74 16.09 11.42
C ILE A 57 -8.15 15.44 10.16
N GLU A 58 -6.86 15.18 10.21
CA GLU A 58 -6.08 14.62 9.09
C GLU A 58 -5.27 13.42 9.57
N LEU A 59 -4.96 12.50 8.65
CA LEU A 59 -4.05 11.38 8.87
C LEU A 59 -2.75 11.59 8.10
N GLY A 60 -1.67 11.05 8.64
CA GLY A 60 -0.36 11.10 8.01
C GLY A 60 0.40 12.41 8.19
N THR A 61 -0.17 13.39 8.86
CA THR A 61 0.46 14.72 8.98
C THR A 61 1.82 14.69 9.66
N VAL A 62 2.70 15.58 9.20
CA VAL A 62 4.12 15.67 9.58
C VAL A 62 4.52 17.14 9.82
N TYR A 63 3.79 17.82 10.68
CA TYR A 63 4.05 19.23 10.98
C TYR A 63 5.28 19.40 11.90
N ALA A 64 6.15 20.34 11.55
CA ALA A 64 7.22 20.75 12.43
C ALA A 64 6.69 21.67 13.54
N ALA A 65 7.16 21.47 14.78
CA ALA A 65 6.93 22.44 15.83
C ALA A 65 7.90 23.63 15.68
N GLU A 66 7.37 24.82 15.94
CA GLU A 66 8.12 26.08 15.88
C GLU A 66 8.36 26.63 17.26
N MET A 67 9.56 27.14 17.49
CA MET A 67 9.94 27.88 18.69
C MET A 67 10.50 29.24 18.30
N GLY A 68 10.06 30.28 18.97
CA GLY A 68 10.65 31.63 18.87
C GLY A 68 11.00 32.18 20.24
N ILE A 69 12.14 32.88 20.34
CA ILE A 69 12.59 33.54 21.56
C ILE A 69 13.49 34.74 21.25
N SER A 70 13.41 35.79 22.04
CA SER A 70 14.37 36.90 22.02
C SER A 70 15.16 36.92 23.31
N LEU A 71 16.47 36.98 23.22
CA LEU A 71 17.39 36.98 24.33
C LEU A 71 18.17 38.30 24.41
N PHE A 72 18.37 38.83 25.59
CA PHE A 72 19.39 39.82 25.85
C PHE A 72 20.75 39.13 25.90
N SER A 73 21.48 39.15 24.80
CA SER A 73 22.71 38.37 24.67
C SER A 73 23.67 39.01 23.68
N GLU A 74 24.94 38.78 23.89
CA GLU A 74 26.03 39.20 22.98
C GLU A 74 26.52 38.05 22.09
N ILE A 75 25.85 36.89 22.09
CA ILE A 75 26.20 35.75 21.26
C ILE A 75 26.23 36.17 19.79
N ASN A 76 27.30 35.82 19.10
CA ASN A 76 27.42 36.12 17.68
C ASN A 76 26.39 35.30 16.87
N ARG A 77 25.45 35.99 16.22
CA ARG A 77 24.38 35.33 15.43
C ARG A 77 24.90 34.38 14.34
N TYR A 78 26.04 34.65 13.77
CA TYR A 78 26.65 33.85 12.71
C TYR A 78 27.17 32.47 13.19
N THR A 79 27.29 32.28 14.50
CA THR A 79 27.65 30.97 15.09
C THR A 79 26.44 30.12 15.43
N LEU A 80 25.24 30.58 15.12
CA LEU A 80 23.97 29.94 15.51
C LEU A 80 23.28 29.24 14.33
N GLU A 81 23.88 29.22 13.16
CA GLU A 81 23.39 28.42 12.04
C GLU A 81 23.36 26.94 12.47
N ASP A 82 22.20 26.29 12.32
CA ASP A 82 21.94 24.90 12.72
C ASP A 82 22.27 24.60 14.21
N ALA A 83 22.36 25.63 15.04
CA ALA A 83 22.57 25.43 16.47
C ALA A 83 21.33 24.80 17.12
N LYS A 84 21.56 23.92 18.11
CA LYS A 84 20.53 23.23 18.86
C LYS A 84 20.08 24.08 20.04
N VAL A 85 18.76 24.30 20.17
CA VAL A 85 18.14 24.97 21.32
C VAL A 85 17.30 23.99 22.10
N GLU A 86 17.55 23.87 23.39
CA GLU A 86 16.79 23.07 24.34
C GLU A 86 16.13 23.97 25.36
N LEU A 87 14.83 23.87 25.59
CA LEU A 87 14.07 24.62 26.56
C LEU A 87 13.56 23.73 27.69
N PHE A 88 13.54 24.27 28.91
CA PHE A 88 13.09 23.57 30.10
C PHE A 88 12.13 24.43 30.91
N TYR A 89 11.04 23.81 31.35
CA TYR A 89 10.10 24.42 32.29
C TYR A 89 10.25 23.78 33.66
N HIS A 90 10.38 24.59 34.69
CA HIS A 90 10.57 24.16 36.07
C HIS A 90 9.38 24.63 36.89
N LEU A 91 8.64 23.73 37.54
CA LEU A 91 7.49 24.02 38.38
C LEU A 91 7.77 23.56 39.82
N GLN A 92 7.58 24.48 40.80
CA GLN A 92 7.66 24.12 42.18
C GLN A 92 6.47 23.24 42.58
N VAL A 93 6.78 22.04 43.06
CA VAL A 93 5.79 21.08 43.59
C VAL A 93 5.71 21.15 45.11
N ALA A 94 4.79 20.40 45.68
CA ALA A 94 4.66 20.31 47.14
C ALA A 94 6.00 19.89 47.78
N GLY A 95 6.37 20.57 48.88
CA GLY A 95 7.66 20.35 49.54
C GLY A 95 8.78 21.30 49.09
N GLY A 96 8.52 22.18 48.09
CA GLY A 96 9.44 23.23 47.66
C GLY A 96 10.46 22.82 46.61
N SER A 97 10.53 21.54 46.22
CA SER A 97 11.34 21.05 45.09
C SER A 97 10.75 21.46 43.75
N TYR A 98 11.60 21.51 42.73
CA TYR A 98 11.17 21.80 41.36
C TYR A 98 11.18 20.52 40.54
N GLU A 99 10.09 20.27 39.81
CA GLU A 99 10.01 19.25 38.78
C GLU A 99 10.22 19.91 37.42
N THR A 100 11.12 19.35 36.62
CA THR A 100 11.57 19.90 35.35
C THR A 100 10.96 19.12 34.20
N ILE A 101 10.38 19.82 33.23
CA ILE A 101 9.88 19.27 31.98
C ILE A 101 10.72 19.78 30.81
N PRO A 102 11.31 18.91 29.98
CA PRO A 102 11.88 19.33 28.71
C PRO A 102 10.74 19.77 27.78
N MET A 103 10.95 20.86 27.05
CA MET A 103 9.93 21.44 26.18
C MET A 103 10.19 21.18 24.70
N GLY A 104 11.21 20.41 24.39
CA GLY A 104 11.62 20.04 23.04
C GLY A 104 13.04 20.45 22.72
N ILE A 105 13.50 19.94 21.58
CA ILE A 105 14.79 20.23 20.97
C ILE A 105 14.52 20.86 19.61
N PHE A 106 15.11 22.01 19.36
CA PHE A 106 14.87 22.80 18.16
C PHE A 106 16.19 23.16 17.48
N GLU A 107 16.18 23.24 16.17
CA GLU A 107 17.32 23.63 15.34
C GLU A 107 17.08 25.05 14.84
N VAL A 108 18.07 25.93 15.00
CA VAL A 108 17.95 27.35 14.67
C VAL A 108 17.87 27.52 13.16
N SER A 109 16.77 28.06 12.68
CA SER A 109 16.58 28.44 11.29
C SER A 109 16.94 29.91 11.02
N GLU A 110 16.61 30.79 11.98
CA GLU A 110 16.90 32.22 11.85
C GLU A 110 17.43 32.79 13.17
N ALA A 111 18.49 33.58 13.07
CA ALA A 111 19.04 34.35 14.18
C ALA A 111 19.25 35.80 13.76
N ASN A 112 18.40 36.69 14.25
CA ASN A 112 18.43 38.10 13.91
C ASN A 112 18.85 38.96 15.12
N ARG A 113 19.70 39.95 14.91
CA ARG A 113 20.11 40.87 15.96
C ARG A 113 19.45 42.23 15.79
N LYS A 114 18.77 42.68 16.83
CA LYS A 114 18.14 44.00 16.94
C LYS A 114 18.67 44.69 18.19
N ALA A 115 19.65 45.59 18.00
CA ALA A 115 20.38 46.23 19.12
C ALA A 115 20.98 45.16 20.06
N LYS A 116 20.58 45.13 21.33
CA LYS A 116 21.06 44.14 22.32
C LYS A 116 20.26 42.85 22.35
N CYS A 117 19.21 42.75 21.56
CA CYS A 117 18.37 41.55 21.52
C CYS A 117 18.78 40.66 20.38
N LEU A 118 18.90 39.38 20.66
CA LEU A 118 19.07 38.29 19.71
C LEU A 118 17.73 37.57 19.53
N GLU A 119 17.10 37.72 18.38
CA GLU A 119 15.84 37.05 18.02
C GLU A 119 16.18 35.73 17.36
N ILE A 120 15.72 34.64 17.94
CA ILE A 120 15.93 33.25 17.44
C ILE A 120 14.59 32.65 17.04
N LYS A 121 14.53 32.08 15.86
CA LYS A 121 13.46 31.23 15.38
C LYS A 121 14.04 29.85 15.04
N ALA A 122 13.42 28.81 15.56
CA ALA A 122 13.90 27.44 15.42
C ALA A 122 12.73 26.48 15.22
N TYR A 123 13.01 25.37 14.60
CA TYR A 123 12.06 24.29 14.36
C TYR A 123 12.57 22.99 14.96
N ASP A 124 11.68 22.05 15.26
CA ASP A 124 12.08 20.71 15.65
C ASP A 124 12.70 19.94 14.47
N TYR A 125 13.19 18.74 14.72
CA TYR A 125 13.90 17.94 13.72
C TYR A 125 13.00 17.44 12.56
N MET A 126 11.69 17.74 12.56
CA MET A 126 10.83 17.43 11.43
C MET A 126 11.26 18.13 10.14
N VAL A 127 11.91 19.28 10.22
CA VAL A 127 12.45 20.00 9.06
C VAL A 127 13.54 19.22 8.33
N ARG A 128 14.24 18.31 9.00
CA ARG A 128 15.29 17.49 8.39
C ARG A 128 14.73 16.52 7.36
N PHE A 129 13.45 16.15 7.48
CA PHE A 129 12.78 15.26 6.54
C PHE A 129 12.39 15.92 5.21
N GLU A 130 12.62 17.25 5.03
CA GLU A 130 12.53 17.94 3.74
C GLU A 130 13.66 17.52 2.76
N LYS A 131 14.58 16.68 3.22
CA LYS A 131 15.63 16.12 2.37
C LYS A 131 15.02 15.34 1.21
N ALA A 132 15.56 15.57 -0.01
CA ALA A 132 15.09 14.93 -1.22
C ALA A 132 15.18 13.39 -1.12
N PHE A 133 14.08 12.72 -1.46
CA PHE A 133 14.01 11.27 -1.49
C PHE A 133 14.59 10.75 -2.80
N THR A 134 15.56 9.85 -2.73
CA THR A 134 16.27 9.33 -3.90
C THR A 134 16.17 7.83 -4.09
N SER A 135 15.60 7.11 -3.11
CA SER A 135 15.51 5.64 -3.13
C SER A 135 14.17 5.18 -3.71
N LEU A 136 14.19 4.67 -4.93
CA LEU A 136 13.01 4.06 -5.58
C LEU A 136 12.81 2.57 -5.18
N GLU A 137 13.64 2.06 -4.29
CA GLU A 137 13.76 0.62 -3.99
C GLU A 137 13.20 0.24 -2.62
N ALA A 138 12.51 1.16 -1.94
CA ALA A 138 12.01 0.89 -0.61
C ALA A 138 10.83 -0.09 -0.66
N ILE A 139 11.08 -1.31 -0.20
CA ILE A 139 10.08 -2.35 0.04
C ILE A 139 10.29 -2.83 1.46
N GLY A 140 9.22 -2.94 2.22
CA GLY A 140 9.27 -3.39 3.60
C GLY A 140 7.98 -3.07 4.33
N ASN A 141 7.94 -3.31 5.62
CA ASN A 141 6.81 -2.89 6.44
C ASN A 141 6.91 -1.41 6.85
N ALA A 142 5.91 -0.89 7.52
CA ALA A 142 5.87 0.52 7.95
C ALA A 142 7.11 0.92 8.77
N TYR A 143 7.62 0.03 9.63
CA TYR A 143 8.83 0.29 10.43
C TYR A 143 10.08 0.41 9.56
N ASP A 144 10.21 -0.38 8.48
CA ASP A 144 11.34 -0.31 7.56
C ASP A 144 11.40 1.06 6.87
N PHE A 145 10.26 1.60 6.47
CA PHE A 145 10.16 2.97 5.93
C PHE A 145 10.51 4.03 6.98
N MET A 146 10.08 3.85 8.23
CA MET A 146 10.47 4.75 9.32
C MET A 146 11.99 4.72 9.55
N VAL A 147 12.63 3.55 9.55
CA VAL A 147 14.09 3.40 9.66
C VAL A 147 14.80 4.04 8.48
N LEU A 148 14.28 3.86 7.26
CA LEU A 148 14.82 4.51 6.07
C LEU A 148 14.85 6.04 6.23
N CYS A 149 13.74 6.64 6.67
CA CYS A 149 13.63 8.07 6.91
C CYS A 149 14.55 8.53 8.05
N SER A 150 14.52 7.82 9.19
CA SER A 150 15.34 8.07 10.38
C SER A 150 16.84 8.09 10.02
N THR A 151 17.31 7.05 9.33
CA THR A 151 18.73 6.94 8.95
C THR A 151 19.15 8.03 7.96
N ALA A 152 18.29 8.32 6.97
CA ALA A 152 18.61 9.34 5.96
C ALA A 152 18.66 10.76 6.52
N CYS A 153 17.86 11.04 7.56
CA CYS A 153 17.68 12.38 8.13
C CYS A 153 18.37 12.57 9.49
N ASP A 154 19.04 11.54 10.01
CA ASP A 154 19.73 11.56 11.30
C ASP A 154 18.79 11.98 12.46
N VAL A 155 17.66 11.27 12.57
CA VAL A 155 16.65 11.44 13.62
C VAL A 155 16.27 10.09 14.19
N ASP A 156 16.49 9.85 15.47
CA ASP A 156 16.18 8.59 16.13
C ASP A 156 14.68 8.30 16.19
N LEU A 157 14.31 7.02 16.28
CA LEU A 157 12.93 6.57 16.42
C LEU A 157 12.56 6.35 17.89
N ALA A 158 11.41 6.89 18.31
CA ALA A 158 10.89 6.70 19.66
C ALA A 158 10.31 5.29 19.88
N GLN A 159 9.70 4.68 18.85
CA GLN A 159 9.11 3.36 18.96
C GLN A 159 10.03 2.28 18.41
N SER A 160 9.98 1.12 19.05
CA SER A 160 10.66 -0.09 18.56
C SER A 160 9.89 -0.76 17.42
N ARG A 161 10.56 -1.60 16.65
CA ARG A 161 9.96 -2.42 15.61
C ARG A 161 8.74 -3.19 16.12
N ALA A 162 8.86 -3.89 17.24
CA ALA A 162 7.78 -4.67 17.81
C ALA A 162 6.54 -3.84 18.17
N MET A 163 6.72 -2.57 18.55
CA MET A 163 5.59 -1.66 18.83
C MET A 163 4.84 -1.28 17.55
N ILE A 164 5.55 -1.01 16.47
CA ILE A 164 4.94 -0.63 15.19
C ILE A 164 4.28 -1.85 14.53
N GLU A 165 4.98 -2.99 14.47
CA GLU A 165 4.45 -4.23 13.88
C GLU A 165 3.21 -4.78 14.62
N ALA A 166 3.05 -4.47 15.91
CA ALA A 166 1.86 -4.83 16.68
C ALA A 166 0.64 -3.93 16.37
N MET A 167 0.81 -2.83 15.65
CA MET A 167 -0.30 -1.97 15.24
C MET A 167 -1.04 -2.57 14.03
N PRO A 168 -2.33 -2.26 13.85
CA PRO A 168 -3.01 -2.55 12.59
C PRO A 168 -2.19 -2.01 11.39
N ASN A 169 -2.05 -2.80 10.34
CA ASN A 169 -1.20 -2.53 9.17
C ASN A 169 0.32 -2.45 9.44
N GLY A 170 0.78 -2.56 10.68
CA GLY A 170 2.18 -2.37 11.02
C GLY A 170 3.13 -3.43 10.46
N SER A 171 2.63 -4.66 10.28
CA SER A 171 3.39 -5.80 9.73
C SER A 171 3.19 -6.01 8.23
N GLU A 172 2.27 -5.24 7.61
CA GLU A 172 1.95 -5.40 6.20
C GLU A 172 3.10 -4.94 5.29
N ASN A 173 3.23 -5.64 4.17
CA ASN A 173 4.27 -5.32 3.21
C ASN A 173 3.83 -4.15 2.33
N LEU A 174 4.65 -3.12 2.29
CA LEU A 174 4.42 -1.88 1.55
C LEU A 174 5.49 -1.72 0.48
N SER A 175 5.16 -1.07 -0.61
CA SER A 175 6.11 -0.74 -1.69
C SER A 175 5.74 0.58 -2.34
N ILE A 176 6.75 1.25 -2.86
CA ILE A 176 6.56 2.50 -3.61
C ILE A 176 6.45 2.19 -5.09
N TYR A 177 5.36 2.65 -5.73
CA TYR A 177 5.26 2.66 -7.18
C TYR A 177 6.23 3.69 -7.78
N SER A 178 6.80 3.39 -8.94
CA SER A 178 7.73 4.28 -9.65
C SER A 178 7.08 5.57 -10.15
N ASP A 179 5.76 5.55 -10.38
CA ASP A 179 4.98 6.71 -10.76
C ASP A 179 4.23 7.24 -9.52
N ASN A 180 4.89 8.13 -8.80
CA ASN A 180 4.38 8.69 -7.55
C ASN A 180 4.89 10.14 -7.38
N ASP A 181 4.26 10.87 -6.44
CA ASP A 181 4.56 12.27 -6.12
C ASP A 181 5.50 12.42 -4.91
N ILE A 182 6.31 11.39 -4.61
CA ILE A 182 7.23 11.42 -3.46
C ILE A 182 8.48 12.21 -3.84
N GLU A 183 8.66 13.38 -3.24
CA GLU A 183 9.82 14.24 -3.45
C GLU A 183 10.79 14.19 -2.27
N THR A 184 10.26 14.04 -1.04
CA THR A 184 11.02 14.14 0.20
C THR A 184 10.78 12.94 1.12
N TYR A 185 11.66 12.75 2.11
CA TYR A 185 11.42 11.77 3.18
C TYR A 185 10.19 12.12 4.04
N ARG A 186 9.79 13.40 4.05
CA ARG A 186 8.58 13.85 4.73
C ARG A 186 7.32 13.30 4.06
N ASP A 187 7.31 13.19 2.73
CA ASP A 187 6.19 12.58 1.99
C ASP A 187 6.07 11.09 2.33
N ILE A 188 7.21 10.38 2.47
CA ILE A 188 7.19 8.98 2.94
C ILE A 188 6.53 8.88 4.31
N LEU A 189 6.93 9.72 5.27
CA LEU A 189 6.32 9.73 6.60
C LEU A 189 4.84 10.04 6.55
N PHE A 190 4.42 10.97 5.68
CA PHE A 190 3.00 11.29 5.48
C PHE A 190 2.22 10.04 5.05
N TYR A 191 2.69 9.32 4.04
CA TYR A 191 2.03 8.11 3.55
C TYR A 191 2.07 6.96 4.55
N VAL A 192 3.20 6.74 5.23
CA VAL A 192 3.30 5.75 6.32
C VAL A 192 2.35 6.07 7.47
N GLY A 193 2.25 7.35 7.87
CA GLY A 193 1.33 7.80 8.89
C GLY A 193 -0.14 7.53 8.54
N GLN A 194 -0.53 7.70 7.27
CA GLN A 194 -1.85 7.31 6.78
C GLN A 194 -2.09 5.81 6.89
N VAL A 195 -1.13 4.98 6.44
CA VAL A 195 -1.23 3.51 6.52
C VAL A 195 -1.40 3.04 7.96
N LEU A 196 -0.68 3.66 8.90
CA LEU A 196 -0.76 3.33 10.32
C LEU A 196 -1.93 4.01 11.06
N GLY A 197 -2.75 4.82 10.37
CA GLY A 197 -3.90 5.51 10.97
C GLY A 197 -3.52 6.56 12.02
N GLY A 198 -2.38 7.24 11.84
CA GLY A 198 -1.85 8.21 12.79
C GLY A 198 -1.18 9.41 12.15
N PHE A 199 -0.35 10.10 12.90
CA PHE A 199 0.45 11.25 12.47
C PHE A 199 1.82 11.23 13.15
N PHE A 200 2.81 11.87 12.53
CA PHE A 200 4.17 11.93 13.08
C PHE A 200 4.45 13.27 13.76
N VAL A 201 5.19 13.20 14.85
CA VAL A 201 5.73 14.36 15.58
C VAL A 201 7.17 14.09 15.97
N ILE A 202 7.91 15.13 16.27
CA ILE A 202 9.16 15.01 17.02
C ILE A 202 8.82 15.13 18.50
N ASN A 203 9.16 14.12 19.27
CA ASN A 203 8.93 14.13 20.70
C ASN A 203 9.91 15.09 21.42
N ARG A 204 9.74 15.25 22.72
CA ARG A 204 10.56 16.19 23.51
C ARG A 204 12.02 15.78 23.65
N ALA A 205 12.37 14.54 23.36
CA ALA A 205 13.74 14.03 23.30
C ALA A 205 14.40 14.26 21.93
N GLY A 206 13.65 14.73 20.93
CA GLY A 206 14.14 14.93 19.57
C GLY A 206 14.01 13.68 18.70
N GLU A 207 13.18 12.72 19.10
CA GLU A 207 12.97 11.47 18.38
C GLU A 207 11.67 11.53 17.54
N LEU A 208 11.65 10.86 16.40
CA LEU A 208 10.46 10.69 15.57
C LEU A 208 9.49 9.73 16.26
N GLU A 209 8.28 10.18 16.51
CA GLU A 209 7.22 9.44 17.20
C GLU A 209 5.94 9.41 16.36
N LEU A 210 5.40 8.21 16.12
CA LEU A 210 4.05 8.04 15.59
C LEU A 210 3.04 8.18 16.73
N ARG A 211 2.03 9.03 16.55
CA ARG A 211 0.89 9.16 17.46
C ARG A 211 -0.41 8.82 16.75
N LYS A 212 -1.34 8.23 17.51
CA LYS A 212 -2.70 7.94 17.04
C LYS A 212 -3.71 8.79 17.79
N TYR A 213 -4.86 9.01 17.17
CA TYR A 213 -6.01 9.58 17.85
C TYR A 213 -6.57 8.56 18.84
N GLY A 214 -6.99 9.02 20.01
CA GLY A 214 -7.52 8.18 21.07
C GLY A 214 -8.89 8.65 21.55
N ASP A 215 -9.46 7.93 22.51
CA ASP A 215 -10.76 8.24 23.13
C ASP A 215 -10.69 8.45 24.65
N GLN A 216 -9.50 8.28 25.24
CA GLN A 216 -9.33 8.38 26.70
C GLN A 216 -8.79 9.75 27.11
N PRO A 217 -9.56 10.55 27.87
CA PRO A 217 -9.09 11.84 28.34
C PRO A 217 -7.91 11.72 29.31
N VAL A 218 -6.80 12.40 28.99
CA VAL A 218 -5.62 12.48 29.86
C VAL A 218 -5.75 13.57 30.94
N LEU A 219 -6.65 14.53 30.74
CA LEU A 219 -6.87 15.64 31.66
C LEU A 219 -8.30 16.17 31.57
N VAL A 220 -8.85 16.56 32.72
CA VAL A 220 -10.09 17.33 32.83
C VAL A 220 -9.76 18.81 33.02
N VAL A 221 -10.24 19.66 32.10
CA VAL A 221 -10.03 21.11 32.14
C VAL A 221 -11.27 21.79 32.71
N GLU A 222 -11.16 22.27 33.96
CA GLU A 222 -12.24 22.94 34.65
C GLU A 222 -12.41 24.40 34.15
N ARG A 223 -13.63 24.97 34.30
CA ARG A 223 -13.92 26.35 33.89
C ARG A 223 -12.94 27.37 34.48
N LYS A 224 -12.55 27.21 35.74
CA LYS A 224 -11.64 28.16 36.42
C LYS A 224 -10.23 28.23 35.82
N HIS A 225 -9.86 27.21 35.00
CA HIS A 225 -8.56 27.15 34.34
C HIS A 225 -8.59 27.72 32.91
N ARG A 226 -9.74 28.22 32.45
CA ARG A 226 -9.93 28.80 31.10
C ARG A 226 -10.18 30.30 31.21
N PHE A 227 -9.48 31.07 30.39
CA PHE A 227 -9.73 32.51 30.25
C PHE A 227 -10.82 32.76 29.18
N THR A 228 -10.67 32.11 28.06
CA THR A 228 -11.63 32.10 26.96
C THR A 228 -11.89 30.66 26.55
N SER A 229 -13.07 30.36 26.07
CA SER A 229 -13.37 29.07 25.45
C SER A 229 -14.59 29.18 24.54
N SER A 230 -14.49 28.58 23.38
CA SER A 230 -15.64 28.32 22.51
C SER A 230 -15.68 26.84 22.19
N PHE A 231 -16.90 26.28 22.11
CA PHE A 231 -17.13 24.88 21.80
C PHE A 231 -18.17 24.83 20.68
N SER A 232 -17.93 23.95 19.71
CA SER A 232 -18.93 23.66 18.70
C SER A 232 -20.12 22.89 19.29
N ASP A 233 -21.28 23.01 18.66
CA ASP A 233 -22.50 22.29 19.02
C ASP A 233 -22.62 20.93 18.30
N PHE A 234 -21.60 20.54 17.55
CA PHE A 234 -21.53 19.28 16.81
C PHE A 234 -20.31 18.46 17.22
N ILE A 235 -20.36 17.20 16.89
CA ILE A 235 -19.26 16.25 17.05
C ILE A 235 -18.69 15.95 15.68
N THR A 236 -17.37 16.09 15.54
CA THR A 236 -16.62 15.61 14.39
C THR A 236 -16.38 14.11 14.57
N ARG A 237 -16.84 13.32 13.61
CA ARG A 237 -16.61 11.88 13.56
C ARG A 237 -16.46 11.42 12.13
N TYR A 238 -15.69 10.35 11.96
CA TYR A 238 -15.45 9.72 10.68
C TYR A 238 -16.06 8.33 10.67
N THR A 239 -16.80 8.01 9.63
CA THR A 239 -17.46 6.72 9.42
C THR A 239 -17.08 6.08 8.10
N ALA A 240 -16.28 6.76 7.30
CA ALA A 240 -15.79 6.23 6.04
C ALA A 240 -14.36 6.69 5.74
N VAL A 241 -13.68 5.87 4.94
CA VAL A 241 -12.38 6.16 4.34
C VAL A 241 -12.50 5.97 2.83
N SER A 242 -11.92 6.86 2.05
CA SER A 242 -11.76 6.69 0.61
C SER A 242 -10.29 6.74 0.22
N SER A 243 -9.88 5.85 -0.68
CA SER A 243 -8.52 5.80 -1.24
C SER A 243 -8.61 5.68 -2.75
N THR A 244 -7.88 6.51 -3.48
CA THR A 244 -7.86 6.45 -4.94
C THR A 244 -6.89 5.37 -5.38
N ASN A 245 -7.38 4.41 -6.17
CA ASN A 245 -6.58 3.39 -6.78
C ASN A 245 -5.80 4.01 -7.97
N LEU A 246 -4.48 3.95 -7.92
CA LEU A 246 -3.61 4.54 -8.95
C LEU A 246 -3.84 3.93 -10.33
N ARG A 247 -4.16 2.63 -10.40
CA ARG A 247 -4.34 1.90 -11.66
C ARG A 247 -5.66 2.22 -12.33
N THR A 248 -6.74 2.23 -11.56
CA THR A 248 -8.09 2.50 -12.09
C THR A 248 -8.47 3.97 -12.08
N GLN A 249 -7.73 4.81 -11.33
CA GLN A 249 -8.02 6.24 -11.11
C GLN A 249 -9.39 6.48 -10.43
N ILE A 250 -9.95 5.48 -9.79
CA ILE A 250 -11.23 5.54 -9.09
C ILE A 250 -11.00 5.49 -7.58
N ALA A 251 -11.77 6.30 -6.85
CA ALA A 251 -11.76 6.27 -5.40
C ALA A 251 -12.56 5.07 -4.90
N GLU A 252 -11.89 4.15 -4.25
CA GLU A 252 -12.50 3.07 -3.49
C GLU A 252 -13.04 3.61 -2.17
N TYR A 253 -14.18 3.12 -1.73
CA TYR A 253 -14.91 3.67 -0.58
C TYR A 253 -15.24 2.57 0.42
N TYR A 254 -14.85 2.78 1.68
CA TYR A 254 -15.04 1.84 2.78
C TYR A 254 -15.76 2.57 3.92
N ALA A 255 -16.88 2.03 4.39
CA ALA A 255 -17.72 2.68 5.39
C ALA A 255 -18.20 1.73 6.48
N LEU A 256 -18.40 2.29 7.67
CA LEU A 256 -19.07 1.62 8.79
C LEU A 256 -20.59 1.68 8.61
N GLU A 257 -21.30 0.83 9.32
CA GLU A 257 -22.74 0.90 9.43
C GLU A 257 -23.16 1.38 10.84
N PRO A 258 -23.89 2.52 10.97
CA PRO A 258 -24.33 3.43 9.90
C PRO A 258 -23.23 4.38 9.42
N ASP A 259 -23.24 4.70 8.13
CA ASP A 259 -22.38 5.72 7.54
C ASP A 259 -23.07 7.10 7.63
N ASP A 260 -22.90 7.77 8.76
CA ASP A 260 -23.54 9.05 9.10
C ASP A 260 -22.54 10.12 9.57
N GLY A 261 -21.24 9.86 9.39
CA GLY A 261 -20.14 10.74 9.73
C GLY A 261 -19.50 11.43 8.51
N LEU A 262 -18.23 11.73 8.64
CA LEU A 262 -17.38 12.27 7.57
C LEU A 262 -16.62 11.13 6.89
N THR A 263 -16.22 11.37 5.66
CA THR A 263 -15.29 10.51 4.93
C THR A 263 -13.88 11.08 5.03
N MET A 264 -12.91 10.27 5.44
CA MET A 264 -11.49 10.58 5.34
C MET A 264 -10.99 10.24 3.95
N ASN A 265 -10.60 11.23 3.18
CA ASN A 265 -10.04 11.01 1.86
C ASN A 265 -8.50 10.91 1.96
N LEU A 266 -7.96 9.74 1.68
CA LEU A 266 -6.52 9.48 1.66
C LEU A 266 -5.87 9.89 0.32
N GLY A 267 -6.70 10.16 -0.72
CA GLY A 267 -6.19 10.41 -2.06
C GLY A 267 -5.47 9.19 -2.65
N VAL A 268 -4.49 9.45 -3.50
CA VAL A 268 -3.56 8.44 -3.99
C VAL A 268 -2.44 8.30 -2.98
N ASN A 269 -2.48 7.27 -2.13
CA ASN A 269 -1.36 6.92 -1.28
C ASN A 269 -0.52 5.84 -1.99
N PRO A 270 0.73 6.12 -2.39
CA PRO A 270 1.57 5.18 -3.15
C PRO A 270 1.81 3.85 -2.42
N LEU A 271 1.86 3.86 -1.09
CA LEU A 271 2.09 2.67 -0.28
C LEU A 271 0.87 1.74 -0.23
N LEU A 272 -0.34 2.26 -0.45
CA LEU A 272 -1.58 1.46 -0.50
C LEU A 272 -1.83 0.84 -1.88
N GLN A 273 -1.00 1.15 -2.88
CA GLN A 273 -1.18 0.63 -4.25
C GLN A 273 -0.53 -0.74 -4.47
N PHE A 274 0.32 -1.15 -3.55
CA PHE A 274 0.99 -2.44 -3.63
C PHE A 274 0.10 -3.54 -3.06
N GLY A 275 0.02 -4.66 -3.77
CA GLY A 275 -0.76 -5.81 -3.34
C GLY A 275 -2.07 -5.99 -4.12
N LEU A 276 -2.77 -7.05 -3.76
CA LEU A 276 -4.09 -7.36 -4.30
C LEU A 276 -5.16 -6.46 -3.69
N GLU A 277 -6.33 -6.44 -4.30
CA GLU A 277 -7.49 -5.72 -3.81
C GLU A 277 -7.83 -6.07 -2.36
N GLU A 278 -7.81 -7.34 -2.02
CA GLU A 278 -8.10 -7.80 -0.66
C GLU A 278 -7.15 -7.20 0.38
N THR A 279 -5.86 -7.10 0.03
CA THR A 279 -4.86 -6.46 0.88
C THR A 279 -5.16 -4.97 1.05
N ARG A 280 -5.50 -4.26 -0.04
CA ARG A 280 -5.86 -2.84 0.03
C ARG A 280 -7.13 -2.62 0.86
N ARG A 281 -8.15 -3.46 0.66
CA ARG A 281 -9.39 -3.43 1.45
C ARG A 281 -9.08 -3.58 2.94
N GLN A 282 -8.31 -4.60 3.32
CA GLN A 282 -7.93 -4.84 4.70
C GLN A 282 -7.16 -3.66 5.31
N LEU A 283 -6.22 -3.08 4.56
CA LEU A 283 -5.49 -1.88 4.99
C LEU A 283 -6.44 -0.71 5.25
N CYS A 284 -7.35 -0.41 4.33
CA CYS A 284 -8.30 0.69 4.46
C CYS A 284 -9.34 0.45 5.58
N GLU A 285 -9.81 -0.78 5.78
CA GLU A 285 -10.69 -1.15 6.88
C GLU A 285 -10.00 -1.00 8.23
N ASN A 286 -8.74 -1.37 8.35
CA ASN A 286 -7.94 -1.16 9.55
C ASN A 286 -7.75 0.33 9.85
N ILE A 287 -7.46 1.16 8.82
CA ILE A 287 -7.39 2.61 8.96
C ILE A 287 -8.73 3.18 9.43
N LEU A 288 -9.85 2.72 8.86
CA LEU A 288 -11.19 3.15 9.24
C LEU A 288 -11.51 2.80 10.69
N ASN A 289 -11.16 1.59 11.12
CA ASN A 289 -11.36 1.15 12.50
C ASN A 289 -10.57 2.03 13.49
N ASP A 290 -9.31 2.33 13.20
CA ASP A 290 -8.49 3.24 14.01
C ASP A 290 -9.08 4.67 14.03
N LEU A 291 -9.58 5.15 12.90
CA LEU A 291 -10.16 6.49 12.78
C LEU A 291 -11.53 6.60 13.47
N SER A 292 -12.26 5.50 13.61
CA SER A 292 -13.61 5.47 14.20
C SER A 292 -13.67 5.91 15.66
N VAL A 293 -12.52 5.92 16.35
CA VAL A 293 -12.41 6.46 17.74
C VAL A 293 -12.59 7.97 17.79
N VAL A 294 -12.42 8.68 16.66
CA VAL A 294 -12.56 10.13 16.57
C VAL A 294 -14.02 10.54 16.77
N ASN A 295 -14.31 11.04 17.96
CA ASN A 295 -15.60 11.58 18.38
C ASN A 295 -15.39 12.86 19.16
N TYR A 296 -14.89 13.91 18.49
CA TYR A 296 -14.39 15.10 19.15
C TYR A 296 -15.30 16.30 18.95
N VAL A 297 -15.49 17.08 20.04
CA VAL A 297 -16.07 18.41 19.93
C VAL A 297 -14.98 19.40 19.57
N PRO A 298 -15.06 20.06 18.41
CA PRO A 298 -14.14 21.14 18.07
C PRO A 298 -14.21 22.29 19.11
N PHE A 299 -13.05 22.78 19.51
CA PHE A 299 -12.95 23.87 20.48
C PHE A 299 -11.76 24.78 20.22
N ASP A 300 -11.81 25.99 20.81
CA ASP A 300 -10.70 26.94 20.91
C ASP A 300 -10.71 27.50 22.33
N SER A 301 -9.58 27.42 23.04
CA SER A 301 -9.51 27.86 24.44
C SER A 301 -8.13 28.39 24.82
N ASP A 302 -8.13 29.58 25.43
CA ASP A 302 -6.97 30.06 26.19
C ASP A 302 -7.05 29.58 27.65
N THR A 303 -5.99 28.93 28.10
CA THR A 303 -5.93 28.32 29.43
C THR A 303 -4.79 28.91 30.27
N ILE A 304 -4.83 28.60 31.57
CA ILE A 304 -3.71 28.92 32.47
C ILE A 304 -2.39 28.24 32.09
N GLY A 305 -2.45 27.28 31.17
CA GLY A 305 -1.32 26.49 30.68
C GLY A 305 -0.98 25.27 31.54
N ASN A 306 -0.83 24.15 30.86
CA ASN A 306 -0.19 22.94 31.37
C ASN A 306 0.90 22.51 30.38
N PRO A 307 2.17 22.79 30.68
CA PRO A 307 3.27 22.46 29.76
C PRO A 307 3.49 20.98 29.52
N ALA A 308 2.83 20.11 30.28
CA ALA A 308 2.88 18.66 30.05
C ALA A 308 1.96 18.17 28.90
N LEU A 309 1.05 19.03 28.39
CA LEU A 309 0.17 18.69 27.29
C LEU A 309 0.90 18.73 25.94
N ASP A 310 0.58 17.76 25.10
CA ASP A 310 1.08 17.62 23.74
C ASP A 310 -0.07 17.57 22.72
N VAL A 311 0.23 17.76 21.44
CA VAL A 311 -0.75 17.51 20.36
C VAL A 311 -1.11 16.03 20.32
N GLY A 312 -2.37 15.73 20.01
CA GLY A 312 -2.93 14.37 20.08
C GLY A 312 -3.47 13.98 21.45
N ASP A 313 -3.22 14.76 22.52
CA ASP A 313 -3.80 14.50 23.83
C ASP A 313 -5.31 14.75 23.84
N ILE A 314 -6.04 13.84 24.46
CA ILE A 314 -7.49 13.93 24.60
C ILE A 314 -7.83 14.63 25.92
N LEU A 315 -8.74 15.58 25.84
CA LEU A 315 -9.23 16.35 26.98
C LEU A 315 -10.73 16.15 27.18
N SER A 316 -11.17 16.29 28.42
CA SER A 316 -12.57 16.58 28.74
C SER A 316 -12.68 17.94 29.42
N PHE A 317 -13.82 18.60 29.29
CA PHE A 317 -14.04 19.94 29.82
C PHE A 317 -15.23 19.94 30.76
N THR A 318 -15.16 20.68 31.88
CA THR A 318 -16.26 20.78 32.80
C THR A 318 -16.64 22.22 33.09
N GLY A 319 -17.93 22.47 33.25
CA GLY A 319 -18.51 23.77 33.58
C GLY A 319 -18.54 24.78 32.44
N GLY A 320 -19.26 25.86 32.62
CA GLY A 320 -19.52 26.85 31.56
C GLY A 320 -20.42 26.24 30.46
N GLN A 321 -20.00 26.42 29.23
CA GLN A 321 -20.72 25.89 28.05
C GLN A 321 -20.20 24.51 27.58
N ALA A 322 -19.27 23.90 28.34
CA ALA A 322 -18.71 22.61 27.99
C ALA A 322 -19.64 21.46 28.42
N ASP A 323 -19.79 20.48 27.56
CA ASP A 323 -20.44 19.19 27.87
C ASP A 323 -19.40 18.23 28.45
N ALA A 324 -19.54 17.89 29.74
CA ALA A 324 -18.62 17.01 30.43
C ALA A 324 -18.62 15.55 29.93
N THR A 325 -19.61 15.16 29.14
CA THR A 325 -19.74 13.80 28.56
C THR A 325 -18.98 13.69 27.25
N LYS A 326 -18.48 14.78 26.70
CA LYS A 326 -17.78 14.85 25.40
C LYS A 326 -16.28 15.01 25.59
N ILE A 327 -15.56 14.56 24.60
CA ILE A 327 -14.11 14.64 24.56
C ILE A 327 -13.65 15.51 23.38
N ALA A 328 -12.43 15.97 23.46
CA ALA A 328 -11.81 16.77 22.41
C ALA A 328 -10.31 16.48 22.35
N CYS A 329 -9.75 16.46 21.14
CA CYS A 329 -8.33 16.25 20.91
C CYS A 329 -7.59 17.60 20.81
N ILE A 330 -6.38 17.70 21.32
CA ILE A 330 -5.51 18.86 21.06
C ILE A 330 -4.92 18.70 19.66
N THR A 331 -5.46 19.39 18.67
CA THR A 331 -4.90 19.41 17.30
C THR A 331 -3.88 20.54 17.10
N SER A 332 -3.92 21.58 17.93
CA SER A 332 -2.94 22.67 17.96
C SER A 332 -2.69 23.11 19.38
N ASN A 333 -1.42 23.31 19.72
CA ASN A 333 -0.97 23.69 21.05
C ASN A 333 0.04 24.84 20.94
N GLY A 334 -0.33 26.00 21.45
CA GLY A 334 0.53 27.20 21.49
C GLY A 334 0.84 27.60 22.94
N ILE A 335 2.10 27.49 23.35
CA ILE A 335 2.58 27.86 24.67
C ILE A 335 3.35 29.18 24.59
N LYS A 336 2.93 30.19 25.33
CA LYS A 336 3.71 31.43 25.49
C LYS A 336 4.53 31.37 26.77
N ILE A 337 5.83 31.63 26.66
CA ILE A 337 6.73 31.68 27.82
C ILE A 337 6.32 32.83 28.75
N GLY A 338 5.96 32.49 29.98
CA GLY A 338 5.40 33.46 30.92
C GLY A 338 3.98 33.96 30.59
N GLY A 339 3.28 33.31 29.66
CA GLY A 339 1.96 33.70 29.20
C GLY A 339 0.93 32.59 29.30
N ARG A 340 -0.09 32.66 28.43
CA ARG A 340 -1.19 31.71 28.33
C ARG A 340 -0.81 30.55 27.37
N GLN A 341 -1.54 29.48 27.49
CA GLN A 341 -1.52 28.39 26.53
C GLN A 341 -2.83 28.42 25.75
N THR A 342 -2.73 28.44 24.44
CA THR A 342 -3.87 28.32 23.52
C THR A 342 -3.92 26.90 22.98
N ILE A 343 -5.03 26.21 23.20
CA ILE A 343 -5.27 24.85 22.71
C ILE A 343 -6.51 24.81 21.84
N LYS A 344 -6.45 24.05 20.76
CA LYS A 344 -7.53 23.94 19.78
C LYS A 344 -7.77 22.50 19.36
N CYS A 345 -9.03 22.22 19.03
CA CYS A 345 -9.44 21.04 18.26
C CYS A 345 -10.16 21.51 17.00
N VAL A 346 -9.65 21.15 15.85
CA VAL A 346 -10.32 21.40 14.58
C VAL A 346 -11.32 20.30 14.27
N GLY A 347 -12.29 20.58 13.40
CA GLY A 347 -13.23 19.57 12.92
C GLY A 347 -14.36 20.15 12.11
N LYS A 348 -14.94 19.33 11.25
CA LYS A 348 -16.10 19.65 10.41
C LYS A 348 -17.38 19.05 10.98
N ASN A 349 -18.49 19.75 10.74
CA ASN A 349 -19.81 19.22 11.07
C ASN A 349 -20.25 18.20 10.00
N PRO A 350 -20.48 16.93 10.35
CA PRO A 350 -20.93 15.93 9.38
C PRO A 350 -22.20 16.33 8.62
N LYS A 351 -23.14 17.00 9.29
CA LYS A 351 -24.40 17.46 8.67
C LYS A 351 -24.16 18.59 7.67
N LEU A 352 -23.22 19.51 7.93
CA LEU A 352 -22.91 20.61 7.03
C LEU A 352 -22.05 20.18 5.84
N SER A 353 -21.22 19.20 5.99
CA SER A 353 -20.43 18.65 4.88
C SER A 353 -21.32 18.08 3.77
N GLN A 354 -22.51 17.61 4.12
CA GLN A 354 -23.53 17.12 3.19
C GLN A 354 -24.40 18.26 2.61
N ALA A 355 -24.40 19.45 3.24
CA ALA A 355 -25.21 20.60 2.83
C ALA A 355 -24.48 21.44 1.78
N LYS A 356 -24.48 20.97 0.53
CA LYS A 356 -23.99 21.78 -0.61
C LYS A 356 -25.03 22.83 -1.02
N SER A 357 -24.58 23.95 -1.53
CA SER A 357 -25.49 24.92 -2.15
C SER A 357 -26.27 24.27 -3.30
N LYS A 358 -27.47 24.80 -3.61
CA LYS A 358 -28.28 24.25 -4.71
C LYS A 358 -27.54 24.31 -6.05
N ASN A 359 -26.78 25.37 -6.28
CA ASN A 359 -25.98 25.52 -7.50
C ASN A 359 -24.80 24.51 -7.53
N ASP A 360 -24.09 24.33 -6.42
CA ASP A 360 -23.00 23.38 -6.34
C ASP A 360 -23.49 21.92 -6.50
N LYS A 361 -24.66 21.62 -5.93
CA LYS A 361 -25.32 20.33 -6.14
C LYS A 361 -25.72 20.12 -7.60
N ASN A 362 -26.25 21.14 -8.25
CA ASN A 362 -26.65 21.05 -9.65
C ASN A 362 -25.45 20.89 -10.58
N ILE A 363 -24.37 21.65 -10.36
CA ILE A 363 -23.13 21.54 -11.14
C ILE A 363 -22.46 20.21 -10.91
N SER A 364 -22.31 19.79 -9.64
CA SER A 364 -21.75 18.48 -9.30
C SER A 364 -22.59 17.33 -9.86
N GLY A 365 -23.91 17.44 -9.79
CA GLY A 365 -24.82 16.46 -10.38
C GLY A 365 -24.72 16.39 -11.89
N LEU A 366 -24.60 17.55 -12.59
CA LEU A 366 -24.42 17.59 -14.03
C LEU A 366 -23.07 17.02 -14.46
N LEU A 367 -21.98 17.35 -13.74
CA LEU A 367 -20.65 16.79 -13.99
C LEU A 367 -20.64 15.27 -13.74
N ALA A 368 -21.24 14.81 -12.64
CA ALA A 368 -21.37 13.39 -12.36
C ALA A 368 -22.19 12.65 -13.44
N GLN A 369 -23.30 13.26 -13.94
CA GLN A 369 -24.07 12.69 -15.04
C GLN A 369 -23.28 12.65 -16.36
N ILE A 370 -22.46 13.66 -16.64
CA ILE A 370 -21.60 13.69 -17.82
C ILE A 370 -20.52 12.62 -17.71
N GLU A 371 -19.92 12.46 -16.54
CA GLU A 371 -18.91 11.42 -16.28
C GLU A 371 -19.54 10.02 -16.24
N ALA A 372 -20.67 9.86 -15.57
CA ALA A 372 -21.42 8.61 -15.54
C ALA A 372 -21.90 8.16 -16.93
N GLY A 373 -22.11 9.09 -17.84
CA GLY A 373 -22.46 8.80 -19.23
C GLY A 373 -21.29 8.39 -20.12
N LYS A 374 -20.05 8.56 -19.68
CA LYS A 374 -18.87 8.16 -20.46
C LYS A 374 -18.68 6.65 -20.41
N ILE A 375 -18.61 6.03 -21.58
CA ILE A 375 -18.20 4.63 -21.71
C ILE A 375 -16.66 4.60 -21.76
N GLY A 376 -16.04 4.05 -20.72
CA GLY A 376 -14.64 3.73 -20.72
C GLY A 376 -14.40 2.45 -21.53
N ILE A 377 -13.40 2.45 -22.42
CA ILE A 377 -12.91 1.26 -23.11
C ILE A 377 -11.43 1.15 -22.82
N HIS A 378 -11.06 0.08 -22.12
CA HIS A 378 -9.68 -0.18 -21.73
C HIS A 378 -9.20 -1.43 -22.45
N THR A 379 -8.11 -1.32 -23.21
CA THR A 379 -7.55 -2.43 -24.00
C THR A 379 -6.12 -2.72 -23.54
N PHE A 380 -5.81 -3.99 -23.36
CA PHE A 380 -4.57 -4.49 -22.84
C PHE A 380 -4.01 -5.58 -23.74
N THR A 381 -2.69 -5.75 -23.72
CA THR A 381 -2.03 -6.85 -24.43
C THR A 381 -0.97 -7.50 -23.51
N ASN A 382 -0.65 -8.77 -23.74
CA ASN A 382 0.44 -9.40 -22.98
C ASN A 382 1.80 -8.80 -23.36
N ALA A 383 2.58 -8.47 -22.35
CA ALA A 383 3.90 -7.87 -22.51
C ALA A 383 5.01 -8.90 -22.73
N SER A 384 4.78 -10.17 -22.38
CA SER A 384 5.72 -11.27 -22.57
C SER A 384 5.03 -12.48 -23.20
N ALA A 385 5.79 -13.30 -23.92
CA ALA A 385 5.32 -14.58 -24.45
C ALA A 385 5.14 -15.59 -23.30
N PHE A 386 4.18 -16.50 -23.46
CA PHE A 386 3.93 -17.58 -22.52
C PHE A 386 3.49 -18.85 -23.21
N THR A 387 3.57 -19.98 -22.52
CA THR A 387 3.15 -21.30 -23.04
C THR A 387 2.21 -21.97 -22.04
N VAL A 388 1.11 -22.51 -22.55
CA VAL A 388 0.09 -23.20 -21.76
C VAL A 388 0.15 -24.70 -22.08
N GLY A 389 0.11 -25.52 -21.05
CA GLY A 389 0.04 -26.99 -21.11
C GLY A 389 -1.27 -27.51 -20.53
N ASN A 390 -1.20 -28.66 -19.89
CA ASN A 390 -2.36 -29.38 -19.33
C ASN A 390 -2.84 -28.87 -17.96
N VAL A 391 -2.31 -27.73 -17.48
CA VAL A 391 -2.69 -27.08 -16.23
C VAL A 391 -3.41 -25.77 -16.55
N ASP A 392 -4.48 -25.46 -15.79
CA ASP A 392 -5.18 -24.19 -15.93
C ASP A 392 -4.20 -23.06 -15.63
N THR A 393 -3.95 -22.24 -16.64
CA THR A 393 -3.01 -21.12 -16.58
C THR A 393 -3.80 -19.84 -16.74
N LYS A 394 -3.64 -18.90 -15.80
CA LYS A 394 -4.24 -17.58 -15.86
C LYS A 394 -3.55 -16.77 -16.98
N ILE A 395 -4.28 -16.48 -18.04
CA ILE A 395 -3.74 -15.78 -19.21
C ILE A 395 -4.16 -14.32 -19.29
N ILE A 396 -5.25 -13.94 -18.64
CA ILE A 396 -5.76 -12.57 -18.56
C ILE A 396 -6.23 -12.33 -17.12
N SER A 397 -5.84 -11.19 -16.55
CA SER A 397 -6.34 -10.70 -15.27
C SER A 397 -6.54 -9.19 -15.39
N ILE A 398 -7.80 -8.74 -15.30
CA ILE A 398 -8.17 -7.33 -15.42
C ILE A 398 -8.81 -6.90 -14.12
N GLU A 399 -8.24 -5.87 -13.49
CA GLU A 399 -8.84 -5.17 -12.36
C GLU A 399 -9.57 -3.95 -12.87
N PHE A 400 -10.79 -3.72 -12.42
CA PHE A 400 -11.56 -2.54 -12.78
C PHE A 400 -12.48 -2.12 -11.66
N ALA A 401 -12.81 -0.84 -11.63
CA ALA A 401 -13.73 -0.26 -10.67
C ALA A 401 -14.71 0.68 -11.39
N THR A 402 -15.91 0.78 -10.84
CA THR A 402 -16.96 1.69 -11.31
C THR A 402 -17.48 2.50 -10.15
N THR A 403 -17.96 3.71 -10.41
CA THR A 403 -18.57 4.56 -9.39
C THR A 403 -20.03 4.21 -9.09
N GLU A 404 -20.67 3.49 -9.99
CA GLU A 404 -22.08 3.09 -9.90
C GLU A 404 -22.23 1.62 -10.28
N ALA A 405 -23.32 0.99 -9.84
CA ALA A 405 -23.68 -0.37 -10.26
C ALA A 405 -24.00 -0.36 -11.76
N ASN A 406 -23.11 -0.88 -12.57
CA ASN A 406 -23.19 -0.86 -14.03
C ASN A 406 -22.93 -2.27 -14.61
N HIS A 407 -23.28 -2.43 -15.87
CA HIS A 407 -22.88 -3.60 -16.65
C HIS A 407 -21.53 -3.32 -17.32
N ALA A 408 -20.65 -4.29 -17.26
CA ALA A 408 -19.39 -4.26 -17.98
C ALA A 408 -19.39 -5.34 -19.07
N GLN A 409 -18.51 -5.18 -20.04
CA GLN A 409 -18.34 -6.16 -21.11
C GLN A 409 -16.85 -6.49 -21.25
N PHE A 410 -16.56 -7.77 -21.21
CA PHE A 410 -15.23 -8.29 -21.51
C PHE A 410 -15.20 -8.79 -22.96
N PHE A 411 -14.13 -8.43 -23.67
CA PHE A 411 -13.79 -8.95 -24.97
C PHE A 411 -12.31 -9.34 -24.99
N GLY A 412 -12.01 -10.56 -25.47
CA GLY A 412 -10.64 -11.05 -25.59
C GLY A 412 -10.39 -11.67 -26.96
N GLN A 413 -9.16 -11.53 -27.44
CA GLN A 413 -8.65 -12.24 -28.63
C GLN A 413 -7.32 -12.86 -28.25
N VAL A 414 -7.22 -14.19 -28.48
CA VAL A 414 -5.97 -14.91 -28.25
C VAL A 414 -5.54 -15.54 -29.55
N ILE A 415 -4.35 -15.20 -30.02
CA ILE A 415 -3.68 -15.83 -31.17
C ILE A 415 -2.61 -16.75 -30.60
N VAL A 416 -2.72 -18.04 -30.93
CA VAL A 416 -1.94 -19.09 -30.29
C VAL A 416 -1.34 -20.02 -31.32
N ASP A 417 -0.10 -20.40 -31.15
CA ASP A 417 0.57 -21.45 -31.92
C ASP A 417 0.50 -22.76 -31.13
N VAL A 418 -0.28 -23.70 -31.64
CA VAL A 418 -0.51 -25.02 -31.03
C VAL A 418 0.48 -26.03 -31.57
N THR A 419 1.08 -26.80 -30.67
CA THR A 419 1.86 -28.01 -31.00
C THR A 419 1.15 -29.20 -30.37
N ALA A 420 0.36 -29.92 -31.19
CA ALA A 420 -0.35 -31.12 -30.77
C ALA A 420 0.61 -32.32 -30.73
N GLN A 421 0.40 -33.20 -29.76
CA GLN A 421 1.18 -34.44 -29.69
C GLN A 421 0.76 -35.41 -30.81
N PRO A 422 1.71 -35.91 -31.59
CA PRO A 422 1.39 -36.89 -32.64
C PRO A 422 0.86 -38.19 -32.04
N VAL A 423 -0.10 -38.79 -32.71
CA VAL A 423 -0.70 -40.05 -32.29
C VAL A 423 -0.13 -41.19 -33.13
N THR A 424 0.55 -42.11 -32.46
CA THR A 424 1.02 -43.33 -33.13
C THR A 424 -0.11 -44.35 -33.22
N LYS A 425 -0.49 -44.71 -34.41
CA LYS A 425 -1.44 -45.79 -34.70
C LYS A 425 -0.71 -47.03 -35.16
N SER A 426 -1.24 -48.16 -34.83
CA SER A 426 -0.74 -49.45 -35.27
C SER A 426 -1.87 -50.30 -35.85
N ALA A 427 -1.57 -51.00 -36.91
CA ALA A 427 -2.44 -52.02 -37.49
C ALA A 427 -1.58 -53.22 -37.84
N THR A 428 -2.21 -54.37 -37.87
CA THR A 428 -1.57 -55.60 -38.39
C THR A 428 -2.22 -55.96 -39.69
N ALA A 429 -1.45 -55.90 -40.79
CA ALA A 429 -1.89 -56.43 -42.07
C ALA A 429 -1.53 -57.93 -42.11
N SER A 430 -2.51 -58.79 -42.30
CA SER A 430 -2.28 -60.22 -42.46
C SER A 430 -2.70 -60.65 -43.83
N GLY A 431 -1.86 -61.43 -44.48
CA GLY A 431 -2.12 -62.01 -45.76
C GLY A 431 -1.67 -63.46 -45.78
N ASN A 432 -2.41 -64.27 -46.50
CA ASN A 432 -2.05 -65.67 -46.71
C ASN A 432 -1.13 -65.79 -47.94
N VAL A 433 0.06 -66.31 -47.71
CA VAL A 433 0.98 -66.69 -48.81
C VAL A 433 0.90 -68.19 -49.00
N VAL A 434 0.46 -68.58 -50.16
CA VAL A 434 0.47 -69.98 -50.54
C VAL A 434 1.84 -70.34 -51.08
N ILE A 435 2.55 -71.19 -50.35
CA ILE A 435 3.81 -71.78 -50.85
C ILE A 435 3.45 -72.96 -51.74
N PRO A 436 3.68 -72.87 -53.06
CA PRO A 436 3.35 -73.99 -53.95
C PRO A 436 4.22 -75.21 -53.62
N SER A 437 3.63 -76.37 -53.71
CA SER A 437 4.37 -77.61 -53.59
C SER A 437 5.47 -77.66 -54.68
N VAL A 438 6.70 -77.76 -54.22
CA VAL A 438 7.82 -78.00 -55.14
C VAL A 438 7.92 -79.54 -55.36
N ALA A 439 7.67 -80.02 -56.56
CA ALA A 439 8.04 -81.40 -56.89
C ALA A 439 9.56 -81.48 -56.87
N VAL A 440 10.09 -82.17 -55.90
CA VAL A 440 11.50 -82.56 -55.92
C VAL A 440 11.60 -83.77 -56.84
N ASP A 441 12.26 -83.58 -57.94
CA ASP A 441 12.67 -84.70 -58.75
C ASP A 441 13.67 -85.53 -57.95
N GLU A 442 13.20 -86.62 -57.37
CA GLU A 442 14.12 -87.56 -56.71
C GLU A 442 14.89 -88.32 -57.77
N PRO A 443 16.17 -88.58 -57.52
CA PRO A 443 16.94 -89.49 -58.37
C PRO A 443 16.30 -90.87 -58.36
N GLU A 444 16.32 -91.59 -59.51
CA GLU A 444 15.72 -92.88 -59.66
C GLU A 444 16.08 -93.83 -58.50
N PRO A 445 15.11 -94.62 -57.98
CA PRO A 445 15.35 -95.55 -56.90
C PRO A 445 16.35 -96.62 -57.31
N LEU A 446 17.34 -96.83 -56.55
CA LEU A 446 18.40 -97.79 -56.74
C LEU A 446 17.97 -99.24 -56.47
N ASP A 447 16.73 -99.48 -56.02
CA ASP A 447 16.18 -100.76 -55.68
C ASP A 447 14.74 -100.87 -56.24
N PRO A 448 14.51 -101.71 -57.30
CA PRO A 448 13.21 -101.89 -57.90
C PRO A 448 12.18 -102.60 -57.01
N ASP A 449 12.58 -103.21 -55.91
CA ASP A 449 11.69 -103.97 -55.01
C ASP A 449 11.15 -103.18 -53.79
N ASN A 450 11.50 -101.89 -53.66
CA ASN A 450 10.97 -101.03 -52.58
C ASN A 450 10.61 -99.67 -53.16
N PRO A 451 9.41 -99.51 -53.76
CA PRO A 451 8.96 -98.19 -54.20
C PRO A 451 8.66 -97.34 -53.02
N GLU A 452 9.55 -96.39 -52.73
CA GLU A 452 9.21 -95.34 -51.77
C GLU A 452 8.06 -94.51 -52.28
N VAL A 453 7.10 -94.27 -51.40
CA VAL A 453 5.96 -93.43 -51.67
C VAL A 453 6.47 -92.00 -51.79
N ILE A 454 6.37 -91.42 -52.95
CA ILE A 454 6.62 -89.98 -53.16
C ILE A 454 5.63 -89.25 -52.28
N GLY A 455 6.13 -88.64 -51.25
CA GLY A 455 5.30 -87.83 -50.40
C GLY A 455 4.77 -86.61 -51.15
N ASN A 456 3.46 -86.54 -51.29
CA ASN A 456 2.78 -85.37 -51.81
C ASN A 456 3.11 -84.23 -50.77
N THR A 457 3.91 -83.31 -51.20
CA THR A 457 4.03 -82.06 -50.45
C THR A 457 2.75 -81.26 -50.66
N GLU A 458 1.90 -81.20 -49.64
CA GLU A 458 0.68 -80.42 -49.67
C GLU A 458 1.02 -78.91 -49.72
N GLU A 459 0.21 -78.18 -50.49
CA GLU A 459 0.30 -76.70 -50.45
C GLU A 459 0.20 -76.20 -49.01
N GLN A 460 1.20 -75.48 -48.55
CA GLN A 460 1.16 -74.85 -47.22
C GLN A 460 0.76 -73.41 -47.36
N THR A 461 -0.34 -73.06 -46.70
CA THR A 461 -0.75 -71.67 -46.54
C THR A 461 -0.12 -71.12 -45.26
N VAL A 462 0.82 -70.17 -45.39
CA VAL A 462 1.44 -69.48 -44.29
C VAL A 462 0.81 -68.08 -44.17
N THR A 463 0.22 -67.78 -43.01
CA THR A 463 -0.28 -66.43 -42.70
C THR A 463 0.89 -65.59 -42.31
N VAL A 464 1.22 -64.59 -43.10
CA VAL A 464 2.22 -63.57 -42.81
C VAL A 464 1.51 -62.39 -42.22
N SER A 465 1.91 -62.02 -40.95
CA SER A 465 1.43 -60.83 -40.26
C SER A 465 2.51 -59.78 -40.28
N LEU A 466 2.20 -58.63 -40.86
CA LEU A 466 3.08 -57.45 -40.86
C LEU A 466 2.51 -56.42 -39.91
N PRO A 467 3.23 -56.08 -38.79
CA PRO A 467 2.85 -54.96 -37.98
C PRO A 467 3.17 -53.68 -38.77
N LEU A 468 2.19 -52.83 -38.92
CA LEU A 468 2.31 -51.51 -39.51
C LEU A 468 2.17 -50.49 -38.37
N SER A 469 3.07 -49.54 -38.30
CA SER A 469 2.98 -48.43 -37.38
C SER A 469 3.18 -47.14 -38.17
N TRP A 470 2.28 -46.18 -37.98
CA TRP A 470 2.41 -44.86 -38.58
C TRP A 470 2.00 -43.80 -37.58
N THR A 471 2.49 -42.58 -37.76
CA THR A 471 2.18 -41.44 -36.93
C THR A 471 1.23 -40.53 -37.70
N GLU A 472 0.10 -40.18 -37.07
CA GLU A 472 -0.84 -39.19 -37.58
C GLU A 472 -0.66 -37.91 -36.80
N ASP A 473 -0.96 -36.76 -37.42
CA ASP A 473 -1.00 -35.48 -36.76
C ASP A 473 -2.05 -35.54 -35.64
N GLY A 474 -1.63 -35.17 -34.42
CA GLY A 474 -2.50 -35.11 -33.27
C GLY A 474 -3.38 -33.87 -33.27
N HIS A 475 -4.29 -33.85 -32.30
CA HIS A 475 -5.12 -32.71 -31.99
C HIS A 475 -4.88 -32.38 -30.53
N ALA A 476 -4.97 -31.10 -30.17
CA ALA A 476 -4.96 -30.62 -28.82
C ALA A 476 -6.31 -30.00 -28.46
N ASP A 477 -6.83 -30.36 -27.29
CA ASP A 477 -8.05 -29.79 -26.76
C ASP A 477 -7.69 -28.55 -25.95
N VAL A 478 -8.16 -27.38 -26.38
CA VAL A 478 -7.92 -26.11 -25.70
C VAL A 478 -9.20 -25.65 -25.01
N ILE A 479 -9.11 -25.46 -23.72
CA ILE A 479 -10.24 -25.17 -22.83
C ILE A 479 -10.01 -23.81 -22.18
N PHE A 480 -11.04 -22.97 -22.21
CA PHE A 480 -11.05 -21.67 -21.54
C PHE A 480 -12.04 -21.67 -20.39
N SER A 481 -11.72 -20.97 -19.31
CA SER A 481 -12.62 -20.73 -18.20
C SER A 481 -12.51 -19.29 -17.70
N PHE A 482 -13.60 -18.77 -17.13
CA PHE A 482 -13.71 -17.41 -16.62
C PHE A 482 -13.94 -17.42 -15.12
N GLU A 483 -13.37 -16.43 -14.46
CA GLU A 483 -13.58 -16.19 -13.05
C GLU A 483 -13.87 -14.70 -12.84
N PHE A 484 -14.84 -14.40 -12.00
CA PHE A 484 -15.18 -13.05 -11.61
C PHE A 484 -15.24 -12.95 -10.08
N ASN A 485 -14.47 -12.04 -9.49
CA ASN A 485 -14.40 -11.82 -8.04
C ASN A 485 -14.20 -13.13 -7.26
N ASN A 486 -13.22 -13.95 -7.66
CA ASN A 486 -12.89 -15.26 -7.08
C ASN A 486 -14.01 -16.31 -7.19
N GLN A 487 -14.97 -16.12 -8.09
CA GLN A 487 -16.02 -17.10 -8.38
C GLN A 487 -15.91 -17.56 -9.83
N MET A 488 -15.74 -18.87 -10.03
CA MET A 488 -15.75 -19.45 -11.36
C MET A 488 -17.11 -19.25 -12.02
N ILE A 489 -17.10 -18.74 -13.23
CA ILE A 489 -18.31 -18.53 -14.02
C ILE A 489 -18.71 -19.85 -14.68
N PRO A 490 -19.93 -20.36 -14.49
CA PRO A 490 -20.36 -21.65 -15.01
C PRO A 490 -20.69 -21.61 -16.52
N VAL A 491 -20.03 -20.76 -17.27
CA VAL A 491 -20.16 -20.70 -18.72
C VAL A 491 -19.00 -21.49 -19.34
N HIS A 492 -19.32 -22.55 -20.02
CA HIS A 492 -18.32 -23.30 -20.78
C HIS A 492 -18.20 -22.70 -22.18
N TYR A 493 -17.04 -22.19 -22.50
CA TYR A 493 -16.68 -21.98 -23.87
C TYR A 493 -16.60 -23.35 -24.56
N PRO A 494 -16.98 -23.46 -25.84
CA PRO A 494 -16.82 -24.72 -26.56
C PRO A 494 -15.36 -25.12 -26.46
N GLN A 495 -15.16 -26.39 -26.12
CA GLN A 495 -13.86 -27.01 -26.17
C GLN A 495 -13.38 -27.00 -27.61
N GLU A 496 -12.30 -26.30 -27.88
CA GLU A 496 -11.72 -26.20 -29.21
C GLU A 496 -10.73 -27.36 -29.42
N ASN A 497 -10.92 -28.09 -30.51
CA ASN A 497 -10.02 -29.19 -30.87
C ASN A 497 -9.18 -28.76 -32.07
N TRP A 498 -7.90 -28.48 -31.83
CA TRP A 498 -7.02 -27.87 -32.81
C TRP A 498 -5.88 -28.77 -33.25
N HIS A 499 -5.57 -28.71 -34.55
CA HIS A 499 -4.33 -29.25 -35.08
C HIS A 499 -3.13 -28.39 -34.71
N SER A 500 -1.92 -28.92 -34.89
CA SER A 500 -0.70 -28.11 -34.82
C SER A 500 -0.76 -26.95 -35.82
N GLY A 501 -0.46 -25.74 -35.35
CA GLY A 501 -0.47 -24.53 -36.15
C GLY A 501 -1.02 -23.32 -35.42
N ARG A 502 -1.19 -22.21 -36.13
CA ARG A 502 -1.69 -20.95 -35.57
C ARG A 502 -3.21 -20.90 -35.61
N HIS A 503 -3.79 -20.61 -34.45
CA HIS A 503 -5.24 -20.48 -34.23
C HIS A 503 -5.56 -19.14 -33.59
N THR A 504 -6.81 -18.69 -33.74
CA THR A 504 -7.31 -17.46 -33.11
C THR A 504 -8.66 -17.74 -32.48
N ILE A 505 -8.81 -17.35 -31.22
CA ILE A 505 -10.09 -17.42 -30.53
C ILE A 505 -10.54 -16.03 -30.10
N LEU A 506 -11.84 -15.80 -30.15
CA LEU A 506 -12.51 -14.63 -29.64
C LEU A 506 -13.29 -15.01 -28.39
N LEU A 507 -13.06 -14.28 -27.32
CA LEU A 507 -13.68 -14.47 -26.01
C LEU A 507 -14.59 -13.26 -25.73
N TYR A 508 -15.79 -13.54 -25.23
CA TYR A 508 -16.73 -12.47 -24.85
C TYR A 508 -17.51 -12.89 -23.61
N TYR A 509 -17.67 -11.96 -22.68
CA TYR A 509 -18.51 -12.15 -21.51
C TYR A 509 -19.17 -10.84 -21.04
N PRO A 510 -20.51 -10.78 -20.90
CA PRO A 510 -21.19 -9.67 -20.24
C PRO A 510 -21.12 -9.84 -18.72
N ILE A 511 -20.59 -8.84 -18.04
CA ILE A 511 -20.45 -8.83 -16.58
C ILE A 511 -21.61 -8.02 -16.01
N GLU A 512 -22.55 -8.70 -15.32
CA GLU A 512 -23.78 -8.07 -14.83
C GLU A 512 -23.71 -7.62 -13.36
N ASP A 513 -22.92 -8.31 -12.53
CA ASP A 513 -22.87 -8.12 -11.08
C ASP A 513 -21.63 -7.32 -10.65
N VAL A 514 -21.39 -6.18 -11.29
CA VAL A 514 -20.28 -5.29 -10.93
C VAL A 514 -20.55 -4.61 -9.59
N ILE A 515 -19.62 -4.75 -8.64
CA ILE A 515 -19.70 -4.11 -7.33
C ILE A 515 -19.19 -2.68 -7.46
N PRO A 516 -20.03 -1.65 -7.22
CA PRO A 516 -19.61 -0.25 -7.33
C PRO A 516 -18.67 0.14 -6.19
N ASN A 517 -17.76 1.06 -6.47
CA ASN A 517 -16.77 1.60 -5.53
C ASN A 517 -15.81 0.56 -4.94
N PHE A 518 -15.71 -0.60 -5.59
CA PHE A 518 -14.76 -1.66 -5.25
C PHE A 518 -13.99 -2.08 -6.50
N THR A 519 -12.81 -2.64 -6.28
CA THR A 519 -12.06 -3.24 -7.38
C THR A 519 -12.63 -4.61 -7.69
N ASN A 520 -13.18 -4.75 -8.90
CA ASN A 520 -13.64 -6.03 -9.44
C ASN A 520 -12.50 -6.66 -10.24
N ILE A 521 -12.39 -7.98 -10.20
CA ILE A 521 -11.34 -8.73 -10.90
C ILE A 521 -11.99 -9.72 -11.85
N PHE A 522 -11.59 -9.66 -13.12
CA PHE A 522 -12.00 -10.63 -14.14
C PHE A 522 -10.78 -11.39 -14.66
N ASN A 523 -10.80 -12.70 -14.49
CA ASN A 523 -9.73 -13.60 -14.89
C ASN A 523 -10.17 -14.54 -16.01
N VAL A 524 -9.24 -14.85 -16.91
CA VAL A 524 -9.39 -15.89 -17.93
C VAL A 524 -8.27 -16.90 -17.78
N TYR A 525 -8.66 -18.17 -17.70
CA TYR A 525 -7.75 -19.30 -17.66
C TYR A 525 -7.80 -20.06 -18.97
N MET A 526 -6.68 -20.64 -19.35
CA MET A 526 -6.53 -21.46 -20.52
C MET A 526 -5.79 -22.76 -20.17
N ARG A 527 -6.22 -23.89 -20.73
CA ARG A 527 -5.56 -25.18 -20.60
C ARG A 527 -5.51 -25.85 -21.99
N CYS A 528 -4.40 -26.51 -22.29
CA CYS A 528 -4.19 -27.22 -23.53
C CYS A 528 -3.88 -28.71 -23.25
N GLU A 529 -4.82 -29.58 -23.52
CA GLU A 529 -4.68 -31.03 -23.34
C GLU A 529 -4.27 -31.69 -24.64
N GLY A 530 -3.34 -32.64 -24.61
CA GLY A 530 -2.82 -33.31 -25.79
C GLY A 530 -1.78 -32.54 -26.61
N GLY A 531 -1.28 -31.42 -26.03
CA GLY A 531 -0.27 -30.61 -26.70
C GLY A 531 0.20 -29.43 -25.82
N THR A 532 0.79 -28.45 -26.46
CA THR A 532 1.14 -27.16 -25.86
C THR A 532 0.65 -26.03 -26.76
N ALA A 533 0.30 -24.90 -26.13
CA ALA A 533 -0.18 -23.70 -26.80
C ALA A 533 0.73 -22.54 -26.45
N ALA A 534 1.45 -22.00 -27.41
CA ALA A 534 2.36 -20.84 -27.20
C ALA A 534 1.69 -19.56 -27.69
N VAL A 535 1.80 -18.51 -26.90
CA VAL A 535 1.27 -17.16 -27.19
C VAL A 535 2.44 -16.17 -27.16
N ASP A 536 2.70 -15.54 -28.30
CA ASP A 536 3.76 -14.52 -28.40
C ASP A 536 3.34 -13.20 -27.78
N THR A 537 4.32 -12.34 -27.51
CA THR A 537 4.11 -10.97 -27.00
C THR A 537 3.15 -10.19 -27.92
N GLY A 538 2.13 -9.58 -27.32
CA GLY A 538 1.10 -8.82 -28.05
C GLY A 538 0.03 -9.65 -28.75
N MET A 539 0.08 -10.98 -28.64
CA MET A 539 -0.87 -11.88 -29.30
C MET A 539 -2.07 -12.26 -28.45
N CYS A 540 -2.07 -11.88 -27.17
CA CYS A 540 -3.24 -11.98 -26.30
C CYS A 540 -3.74 -10.56 -26.01
N ILE A 541 -4.89 -10.21 -26.57
CA ILE A 541 -5.50 -8.89 -26.47
C ILE A 541 -6.78 -9.03 -25.65
N ALA A 542 -6.95 -8.15 -24.68
CA ALA A 542 -8.15 -8.13 -23.87
C ALA A 542 -8.65 -6.70 -23.71
N SER A 543 -9.96 -6.52 -23.72
CA SER A 543 -10.57 -5.23 -23.40
C SER A 543 -11.74 -5.41 -22.46
N ILE A 544 -11.91 -4.39 -21.61
CA ILE A 544 -13.09 -4.26 -20.78
C ILE A 544 -13.71 -2.88 -21.04
N SER A 545 -15.02 -2.83 -21.08
CA SER A 545 -15.75 -1.61 -21.31
C SER A 545 -16.96 -1.50 -20.39
N GLY A 546 -17.24 -0.30 -19.93
CA GLY A 546 -18.38 0.02 -19.06
C GLY A 546 -18.51 1.50 -18.81
N GLN A 547 -19.63 1.93 -18.22
CA GLN A 547 -19.85 3.33 -17.85
C GLN A 547 -19.06 3.69 -16.59
N SER A 548 -18.46 4.88 -16.55
CA SER A 548 -17.72 5.41 -15.40
C SER A 548 -16.69 4.43 -14.84
N MET A 549 -15.96 3.79 -15.74
CA MET A 549 -15.03 2.71 -15.43
C MET A 549 -13.58 3.16 -15.59
N GLY A 550 -12.74 2.81 -14.60
CA GLY A 550 -11.31 2.74 -14.73
C GLY A 550 -10.86 1.27 -14.66
N ALA A 551 -9.85 0.89 -15.41
CA ALA A 551 -9.36 -0.48 -15.44
C ALA A 551 -7.85 -0.57 -15.58
N SER A 552 -7.28 -1.63 -15.02
CA SER A 552 -5.89 -2.03 -15.15
C SER A 552 -5.79 -3.53 -15.45
N ALA A 553 -4.67 -3.99 -15.95
CA ALA A 553 -4.47 -5.43 -16.15
C ALA A 553 -3.18 -5.89 -15.45
N ALA A 554 -3.26 -7.03 -14.77
CA ALA A 554 -2.14 -7.75 -14.21
C ALA A 554 -2.10 -9.12 -14.86
N TRP A 555 -1.15 -9.34 -15.78
CA TRP A 555 -1.18 -10.54 -16.61
C TRP A 555 0.19 -10.88 -17.18
N ASP A 556 0.67 -12.04 -16.87
CA ASP A 556 1.94 -12.54 -17.40
C ASP A 556 1.87 -13.96 -17.96
N GLY A 557 0.76 -14.66 -17.70
CA GLY A 557 0.56 -16.02 -18.14
C GLY A 557 1.42 -17.08 -17.43
N ARG A 558 2.18 -16.71 -16.40
CA ARG A 558 3.14 -17.61 -15.75
C ARG A 558 3.05 -17.66 -14.25
N ILE A 559 2.84 -16.51 -13.62
CA ILE A 559 2.98 -16.33 -12.17
C ILE A 559 1.69 -15.77 -11.64
N ASP A 560 1.17 -16.35 -10.57
CA ASP A 560 0.11 -15.76 -9.81
C ASP A 560 0.64 -14.46 -9.17
N VAL A 561 -0.13 -13.39 -9.28
CA VAL A 561 0.23 -12.09 -8.70
C VAL A 561 0.40 -12.21 -7.18
N GLU A 562 -0.36 -13.07 -6.51
CA GLU A 562 -0.19 -13.35 -5.08
C GLU A 562 1.16 -13.97 -4.75
N GLU A 563 1.59 -14.99 -5.49
CA GLU A 563 2.89 -15.64 -5.28
C GLU A 563 4.03 -14.64 -5.47
N TYR A 564 3.89 -13.74 -6.42
CA TYR A 564 4.89 -12.73 -6.68
C TYR A 564 4.96 -11.65 -5.60
N ILE A 565 3.82 -11.23 -5.08
CA ILE A 565 3.76 -10.28 -3.96
C ILE A 565 4.40 -10.90 -2.72
N ASP A 566 4.18 -12.19 -2.47
CA ASP A 566 4.80 -12.90 -1.38
C ASP A 566 6.33 -13.00 -1.51
N LEU A 567 6.87 -12.99 -2.74
CA LEU A 567 8.32 -12.93 -2.97
C LEU A 567 8.96 -11.62 -2.46
N PHE A 568 8.21 -10.53 -2.40
CA PHE A 568 8.70 -9.24 -1.88
C PHE A 568 8.62 -9.09 -0.37
N ARG A 569 7.99 -9.99 0.34
CA ARG A 569 7.99 -10.05 1.80
C ARG A 569 9.34 -10.51 2.36
N ILE A 570 10.42 -10.01 1.80
CA ILE A 570 11.77 -10.30 2.26
C ILE A 570 12.23 -9.19 3.19
N GLY A 571 11.48 -8.94 4.20
CA GLY A 571 11.85 -8.03 5.25
C GLY A 571 11.92 -8.76 6.58
N ASN A 572 13.09 -8.87 7.16
CA ASN A 572 13.30 -9.05 8.59
C ASN A 572 12.59 -10.21 9.30
N GLY A 573 12.58 -11.39 8.71
CA GLY A 573 12.32 -12.63 9.47
C GLY A 573 10.89 -12.86 9.93
N SER A 574 9.91 -12.06 9.47
CA SER A 574 8.53 -12.50 9.54
C SER A 574 8.34 -13.54 8.45
N GLN A 575 8.49 -14.77 8.83
CA GLN A 575 8.17 -15.90 7.97
C GLN A 575 6.70 -15.80 7.58
N THR A 576 6.44 -15.59 6.33
CA THR A 576 5.15 -16.00 5.78
C THR A 576 5.24 -17.51 5.58
N ASP A 577 4.39 -18.26 6.24
CA ASP A 577 4.26 -19.72 6.09
C ASP A 577 3.93 -20.16 4.65
N ARG A 578 3.71 -19.22 3.74
CA ARG A 578 3.38 -19.44 2.33
C ARG A 578 4.58 -19.66 1.44
N LEU A 579 5.71 -19.05 1.75
CA LEU A 579 6.95 -19.28 1.02
C LEU A 579 7.79 -20.32 1.77
N GLN A 580 7.66 -21.56 1.39
CA GLN A 580 8.63 -22.61 1.76
C GLN A 580 10.00 -22.39 1.09
N VAL A 581 10.35 -21.18 0.79
CA VAL A 581 11.66 -20.85 0.27
C VAL A 581 12.58 -20.75 1.46
N LYS A 582 13.41 -21.74 1.60
CA LYS A 582 14.54 -21.72 2.53
C LYS A 582 15.31 -20.41 2.32
N ALA A 583 15.51 -19.70 3.39
CA ALA A 583 16.23 -18.45 3.53
C ALA A 583 16.91 -17.96 2.23
N PHE A 584 16.37 -16.90 1.65
CA PHE A 584 17.06 -16.19 0.58
C PHE A 584 18.42 -15.71 1.09
N THR A 585 19.42 -15.86 0.26
CA THR A 585 20.71 -15.26 0.50
C THR A 585 20.59 -13.75 0.27
N GLU A 586 21.53 -12.97 0.78
CA GLU A 586 21.59 -11.53 0.53
C GLU A 586 21.65 -11.21 -0.98
N SER A 587 22.28 -12.09 -1.75
CA SER A 587 22.33 -12.02 -3.22
C SER A 587 20.96 -12.23 -3.86
N ASP A 588 20.18 -13.19 -3.40
CA ASP A 588 18.84 -13.45 -3.95
C ASP A 588 17.89 -12.25 -3.71
N VAL A 589 17.99 -11.62 -2.54
CA VAL A 589 17.24 -10.42 -2.21
C VAL A 589 17.59 -9.27 -3.15
N TRP A 590 18.88 -9.08 -3.43
CA TRP A 590 19.34 -8.05 -4.36
C TRP A 590 18.84 -8.29 -5.79
N GLU A 591 18.89 -9.51 -6.25
CA GLU A 591 18.43 -9.89 -7.59
C GLU A 591 16.92 -9.69 -7.76
N ILE A 592 16.11 -10.00 -6.74
CA ILE A 592 14.67 -9.73 -6.76
C ILE A 592 14.39 -8.23 -6.84
N LYS A 593 15.08 -7.43 -6.02
CA LYS A 593 14.97 -5.96 -6.05
C LYS A 593 15.31 -5.38 -7.42
N GLU A 594 16.38 -5.84 -8.04
CA GLU A 594 16.77 -5.41 -9.39
C GLU A 594 15.76 -5.82 -10.46
N THR A 595 15.13 -6.98 -10.30
CA THR A 595 14.08 -7.45 -11.18
C THR A 595 12.85 -6.54 -11.11
N VAL A 596 12.41 -6.17 -9.91
CA VAL A 596 11.31 -5.21 -9.69
C VAL A 596 11.66 -3.84 -10.26
N LYS A 597 12.84 -3.34 -10.01
CA LYS A 597 13.30 -2.06 -10.54
C LYS A 597 13.26 -2.02 -12.07
N ARG A 598 13.72 -3.08 -12.73
CA ARG A 598 13.62 -3.19 -14.19
C ARG A 598 12.17 -3.18 -14.66
N PHE A 599 11.31 -3.93 -14.00
CA PHE A 599 9.88 -3.94 -14.31
C PHE A 599 9.27 -2.53 -14.24
N TYR A 600 9.45 -1.82 -13.13
CA TYR A 600 8.94 -0.46 -12.99
C TYR A 600 9.56 0.53 -13.98
N SER A 601 10.85 0.39 -14.28
CA SER A 601 11.50 1.19 -15.31
C SER A 601 10.91 0.94 -16.70
N ASP A 602 10.56 -0.30 -17.01
CA ASP A 602 9.96 -0.66 -18.30
C ASP A 602 8.51 -0.16 -18.40
N VAL A 603 7.73 -0.22 -17.33
CA VAL A 603 6.40 0.39 -17.28
C VAL A 603 6.48 1.90 -17.48
N LYS A 604 7.36 2.57 -16.74
CA LYS A 604 7.56 4.02 -16.85
C LYS A 604 8.06 4.46 -18.23
N SER A 605 8.90 3.67 -18.86
CA SER A 605 9.42 3.94 -20.22
C SER A 605 8.43 3.59 -21.33
N GLY A 606 7.28 3.03 -21.02
CA GLY A 606 6.29 2.56 -21.99
C GLY A 606 6.71 1.32 -22.77
N ARG A 607 7.74 0.59 -22.32
CA ARG A 607 8.17 -0.67 -22.96
C ARG A 607 7.28 -1.84 -22.59
N THR A 608 6.59 -1.76 -21.45
CA THR A 608 5.63 -2.76 -21.00
C THR A 608 4.26 -2.42 -21.56
N ALA A 609 3.49 -3.43 -21.96
CA ALA A 609 2.15 -3.22 -22.45
C ALA A 609 1.29 -2.56 -21.39
N VAL A 610 0.44 -1.63 -21.81
CA VAL A 610 -0.45 -0.88 -20.92
C VAL A 610 -1.32 -1.85 -20.15
N GLY A 611 -1.30 -1.73 -18.83
CA GLY A 611 -2.12 -2.52 -17.92
C GLY A 611 -1.62 -3.93 -17.64
N GLY A 612 -0.46 -4.32 -18.16
CA GLY A 612 0.14 -5.60 -17.81
C GLY A 612 1.11 -5.49 -16.65
N PHE A 613 0.94 -6.24 -15.58
CA PHE A 613 2.07 -6.67 -14.77
C PHE A 613 2.82 -7.74 -15.54
N ALA A 614 3.58 -7.33 -16.52
CA ALA A 614 4.51 -8.23 -17.13
C ALA A 614 5.66 -8.43 -16.16
N MET A 615 5.60 -9.51 -15.45
CA MET A 615 6.71 -9.91 -14.63
C MET A 615 7.89 -10.25 -15.53
N PRO A 616 9.08 -9.73 -15.26
CA PRO A 616 10.27 -10.17 -15.97
C PRO A 616 10.43 -11.66 -15.74
N VAL A 617 10.55 -12.35 -16.84
CA VAL A 617 10.63 -13.83 -16.86
C VAL A 617 11.93 -14.35 -16.29
N ASP A 618 12.95 -13.52 -16.26
CA ASP A 618 14.23 -13.90 -15.69
C ASP A 618 14.13 -13.89 -14.17
N VAL A 619 13.64 -15.00 -13.65
CA VAL A 619 13.80 -15.29 -12.22
C VAL A 619 15.30 -15.42 -11.97
N PRO A 620 15.84 -14.75 -10.94
CA PRO A 620 17.24 -14.93 -10.58
C PRO A 620 17.57 -16.39 -10.40
N GLY A 621 18.56 -16.88 -11.14
CA GLY A 621 19.00 -18.28 -11.06
C GLY A 621 18.74 -19.14 -12.29
N SER A 622 18.00 -18.70 -13.29
CA SER A 622 17.97 -19.36 -14.59
C SER A 622 19.09 -18.83 -15.47
N ASN A 623 20.33 -19.09 -15.10
CA ASN A 623 21.44 -18.94 -16.02
C ASN A 623 21.34 -20.04 -17.06
N SER A 624 21.04 -19.69 -18.25
CA SER A 624 21.48 -20.39 -19.44
C SER A 624 22.45 -19.50 -20.19
#